data_e4d22231096e3e7f486e852d56050e4e
#
_entry.id   e4d22231096e3e7f486e852d56050e4e
#
_cell.length_a   1.000
_cell.length_b   1.000
_cell.length_c   1.000
_cell.angle_alpha   90.00
_cell.angle_beta   90.00
_cell.angle_gamma   90.00
#
_symmetry.space_group_name_H-M   'P 1'
#
loop_
_entity.id
_entity.type
_entity.pdbx_description
1 polymer ?
#
loop_
_entity_poly.entity_id
_entity_poly.type
_entity_poly.pdbx_seq_one_letter_code
_entity_poly.pdbx_strand_id
1 'polypeptide(L)'
;MFHLLSTHNLSASLIHSWIQRAAEFKADATSQCAVGKTGVFITDRPSLRTRASFALAFEALGGTFHSFLPGEIGLGQRESTKDIAGVLGSYYDMIIARVYEPTDLVVLSQQSGVPVVNALSKTEHPAQALADIFTMSEYFHNPVTLHLVYVGDASNTAQSLLFLCDQLGWQFTLIGPEQYHFPTHSTTDLVKLTEADVVYTDTWVSMGQESEAQARNAVFAPYYLSTKLFATTKPSAIFMNDMPIRRGIEVDDAVANNPRSIIYRQAENRIYMQMAIIEHLFTQQ
;
A
#
# COMPACT_ATOMS: atom_id res chain seq x y z
N MET A 1 -21.99 7.12 -2.13
CA MET A 1 -21.22 6.07 -1.46
C MET A 1 -19.74 6.34 -1.68
N PHE A 2 -18.92 6.25 -0.64
CA PHE A 2 -17.48 6.43 -0.71
C PHE A 2 -16.78 5.11 -1.10
N HIS A 3 -15.76 5.19 -1.96
CA HIS A 3 -14.89 4.09 -2.36
C HIS A 3 -13.44 4.52 -2.17
N LEU A 4 -12.55 3.62 -1.77
CA LEU A 4 -11.11 3.88 -1.70
C LEU A 4 -10.43 3.35 -2.98
N LEU A 5 -10.51 4.08 -4.07
CA LEU A 5 -9.91 3.67 -5.35
C LEU A 5 -8.50 4.25 -5.56
N SER A 6 -8.23 5.42 -4.99
CA SER A 6 -6.99 6.18 -5.16
C SER A 6 -6.68 6.98 -3.90
N THR A 7 -5.39 7.26 -3.67
CA THR A 7 -4.94 8.17 -2.62
C THR A 7 -4.92 9.63 -3.06
N HIS A 8 -4.99 9.90 -4.37
CA HIS A 8 -4.83 11.23 -4.96
C HIS A 8 -5.83 12.29 -4.42
N ASN A 9 -7.06 11.89 -4.14
CA ASN A 9 -8.13 12.82 -3.75
C ASN A 9 -8.50 12.72 -2.25
N LEU A 10 -7.67 12.08 -1.43
CA LEU A 10 -7.90 12.05 0.02
C LEU A 10 -7.52 13.39 0.64
N SER A 11 -8.38 13.92 1.51
CA SER A 11 -8.01 15.11 2.27
C SER A 11 -7.08 14.78 3.43
N ALA A 12 -6.19 15.71 3.79
CA ALA A 12 -5.33 15.55 4.96
C ALA A 12 -6.13 15.26 6.23
N SER A 13 -7.30 15.89 6.40
CA SER A 13 -8.17 15.65 7.55
C SER A 13 -8.69 14.21 7.63
N LEU A 14 -9.05 13.61 6.48
CA LEU A 14 -9.48 12.22 6.41
C LEU A 14 -8.31 11.27 6.71
N ILE A 15 -7.13 11.53 6.14
CA ILE A 15 -5.92 10.74 6.41
C ILE A 15 -5.60 10.78 7.90
N HIS A 16 -5.59 11.95 8.53
CA HIS A 16 -5.36 12.08 9.97
C HIS A 16 -6.42 11.37 10.82
N SER A 17 -7.70 11.41 10.43
CA SER A 17 -8.74 10.69 11.15
C SER A 17 -8.54 9.17 11.10
N TRP A 18 -8.11 8.62 9.97
CA TRP A 18 -7.78 7.20 9.84
C TRP A 18 -6.51 6.81 10.62
N ILE A 19 -5.48 7.67 10.62
CA ILE A 19 -4.27 7.46 11.43
C ILE A 19 -4.64 7.39 12.92
N GLN A 20 -5.42 8.36 13.40
CA GLN A 20 -5.88 8.38 14.79
C GLN A 20 -6.69 7.13 15.12
N ARG A 21 -7.65 6.76 14.26
CA ARG A 21 -8.50 5.60 14.50
C ARG A 21 -7.72 4.28 14.46
N ALA A 22 -6.75 4.14 13.57
CA ALA A 22 -5.83 3.00 13.52
C ALA A 22 -5.00 2.89 14.80
N ALA A 23 -4.52 4.02 15.33
CA ALA A 23 -3.81 4.05 16.61
C ALA A 23 -4.70 3.62 17.79
N GLU A 24 -5.97 4.05 17.81
CA GLU A 24 -6.96 3.61 18.80
C GLU A 24 -7.20 2.10 18.72
N PHE A 25 -7.37 1.54 17.52
CA PHE A 25 -7.50 0.09 17.33
C PHE A 25 -6.26 -0.67 17.81
N LYS A 26 -5.08 -0.16 17.54
CA LYS A 26 -3.84 -0.75 18.01
C LYS A 26 -3.69 -0.68 19.53
N ALA A 27 -4.33 0.28 20.18
CA ALA A 27 -4.43 0.44 21.64
C ALA A 27 -5.69 -0.23 22.23
N ASP A 28 -6.16 -1.31 21.62
CA ASP A 28 -7.28 -2.16 22.07
C ASP A 28 -8.68 -1.52 21.97
N ALA A 29 -8.88 -0.45 21.24
CA ALA A 29 -10.23 0.03 20.93
C ALA A 29 -11.00 -1.04 20.14
N THR A 30 -12.28 -1.17 20.43
CA THR A 30 -13.16 -2.14 19.76
C THR A 30 -14.20 -1.43 18.90
N SER A 31 -14.67 -2.12 17.88
CA SER A 31 -15.80 -1.72 17.04
C SER A 31 -16.54 -2.96 16.58
N GLN A 32 -17.83 -2.83 16.39
CA GLN A 32 -18.72 -3.87 15.90
C GLN A 32 -19.42 -3.43 14.60
N CYS A 33 -18.78 -2.53 13.86
CA CYS A 33 -19.37 -1.93 12.65
C CYS A 33 -19.58 -2.92 11.50
N ALA A 34 -18.92 -4.08 11.54
CA ALA A 34 -19.05 -5.13 10.54
C ALA A 34 -19.91 -6.33 10.98
N VAL A 35 -20.57 -6.27 12.15
CA VAL A 35 -21.48 -7.35 12.60
C VAL A 35 -22.59 -7.57 11.57
N GLY A 36 -22.74 -8.81 11.12
CA GLY A 36 -23.69 -9.19 10.08
C GLY A 36 -23.28 -8.76 8.67
N LYS A 37 -22.07 -8.20 8.48
CA LYS A 37 -21.51 -7.79 7.20
C LYS A 37 -20.48 -8.79 6.69
N THR A 38 -20.42 -8.92 5.38
CA THR A 38 -19.47 -9.81 4.71
C THR A 38 -18.65 -9.06 3.68
N GLY A 39 -17.33 -9.08 3.83
CA GLY A 39 -16.39 -8.58 2.84
C GLY A 39 -15.93 -9.68 1.89
N VAL A 40 -15.60 -9.32 0.65
CA VAL A 40 -14.98 -10.23 -0.31
C VAL A 40 -13.68 -9.67 -0.86
N PHE A 41 -12.65 -10.52 -0.90
CA PHE A 41 -11.40 -10.24 -1.59
C PHE A 41 -11.36 -10.94 -2.94
N ILE A 42 -11.19 -10.15 -3.99
CA ILE A 42 -10.98 -10.65 -5.35
C ILE A 42 -9.58 -10.29 -5.83
N THR A 43 -8.93 -11.22 -6.51
CA THR A 43 -7.58 -11.00 -7.01
C THR A 43 -7.29 -11.85 -8.25
N ASP A 44 -6.55 -11.27 -9.18
CA ASP A 44 -6.00 -11.96 -10.35
C ASP A 44 -4.61 -12.58 -10.09
N ARG A 45 -4.01 -12.33 -8.90
CA ARG A 45 -2.66 -12.78 -8.54
C ARG A 45 -2.55 -13.20 -7.07
N PRO A 46 -1.61 -14.10 -6.71
CA PRO A 46 -1.38 -14.51 -5.33
C PRO A 46 -1.09 -13.31 -4.41
N SER A 47 -1.72 -13.28 -3.25
CA SER A 47 -1.57 -12.19 -2.28
C SER A 47 -1.71 -12.69 -0.85
N LEU A 48 -0.56 -12.94 -0.18
CA LEU A 48 -0.55 -13.40 1.21
C LEU A 48 -0.99 -12.28 2.17
N ARG A 49 -0.22 -11.19 2.19
CA ARG A 49 -0.36 -10.11 3.18
C ARG A 49 -1.71 -9.39 3.09
N THR A 50 -2.12 -9.01 1.89
CA THR A 50 -3.40 -8.31 1.68
C THR A 50 -4.58 -9.17 2.10
N ARG A 51 -4.60 -10.44 1.67
CA ARG A 51 -5.65 -11.38 2.03
C ARG A 51 -5.74 -11.59 3.55
N ALA A 52 -4.59 -11.85 4.19
CA ALA A 52 -4.55 -12.11 5.63
C ALA A 52 -4.92 -10.87 6.46
N SER A 53 -4.38 -9.69 6.13
CA SER A 53 -4.64 -8.48 6.89
C SER A 53 -6.09 -8.01 6.80
N PHE A 54 -6.72 -8.08 5.63
CA PHE A 54 -8.16 -7.74 5.51
C PHE A 54 -9.06 -8.77 6.19
N ALA A 55 -8.73 -10.06 6.13
CA ALA A 55 -9.48 -11.08 6.86
C ALA A 55 -9.48 -10.81 8.37
N LEU A 56 -8.29 -10.57 8.93
CA LEU A 56 -8.14 -10.23 10.35
C LEU A 56 -8.84 -8.91 10.72
N ALA A 57 -8.78 -7.90 9.85
CA ALA A 57 -9.46 -6.63 10.09
C ALA A 57 -11.00 -6.79 10.10
N PHE A 58 -11.58 -7.54 9.17
CA PHE A 58 -13.03 -7.83 9.17
C PHE A 58 -13.46 -8.64 10.39
N GLU A 59 -12.70 -9.67 10.76
CA GLU A 59 -12.96 -10.51 11.94
C GLU A 59 -12.90 -9.66 13.22
N ALA A 60 -11.90 -8.81 13.38
CA ALA A 60 -11.77 -7.91 14.53
C ALA A 60 -12.94 -6.91 14.65
N LEU A 61 -13.60 -6.56 13.55
CA LEU A 61 -14.76 -5.68 13.50
C LEU A 61 -16.10 -6.43 13.59
N GLY A 62 -16.06 -7.76 13.81
CA GLY A 62 -17.24 -8.62 13.95
C GLY A 62 -17.87 -9.10 12.65
N GLY A 63 -17.19 -8.91 11.51
CA GLY A 63 -17.66 -9.30 10.18
C GLY A 63 -17.13 -10.66 9.72
N THR A 64 -17.57 -11.07 8.53
CA THR A 64 -17.10 -12.28 7.84
C THR A 64 -16.31 -11.87 6.59
N PHE A 65 -15.31 -12.65 6.22
CA PHE A 65 -14.48 -12.35 5.07
C PHE A 65 -14.27 -13.57 4.17
N HIS A 66 -14.62 -13.43 2.91
CA HIS A 66 -14.37 -14.44 1.90
C HIS A 66 -13.25 -13.99 0.95
N SER A 67 -12.58 -14.94 0.31
CA SER A 67 -11.57 -14.63 -0.69
C SER A 67 -11.60 -15.64 -1.81
N PHE A 68 -11.53 -15.16 -3.03
CA PHE A 68 -11.38 -15.97 -4.23
C PHE A 68 -9.91 -16.00 -4.67
N LEU A 69 -9.44 -17.19 -5.04
CA LEU A 69 -8.09 -17.38 -5.54
C LEU A 69 -7.96 -16.88 -6.98
N PRO A 70 -6.72 -16.59 -7.44
CA PRO A 70 -6.48 -16.25 -8.83
C PRO A 70 -7.06 -17.32 -9.78
N GLY A 71 -7.77 -16.89 -10.80
CA GLY A 71 -8.41 -17.77 -11.79
C GLY A 71 -9.82 -18.24 -11.43
N GLU A 72 -10.27 -18.11 -10.17
CA GLU A 72 -11.65 -18.50 -9.80
C GLU A 72 -12.69 -17.52 -10.34
N ILE A 73 -12.37 -16.22 -10.42
CA ILE A 73 -13.28 -15.18 -10.89
C ILE A 73 -13.19 -14.99 -12.40
N GLY A 74 -11.97 -14.95 -12.97
CA GLY A 74 -11.75 -14.72 -14.40
C GLY A 74 -12.24 -13.35 -14.84
N LEU A 75 -11.95 -12.28 -14.07
CA LEU A 75 -12.38 -10.92 -14.29
C LEU A 75 -12.04 -10.45 -15.71
N GLY A 76 -13.05 -10.03 -16.47
CA GLY A 76 -12.89 -9.59 -17.86
C GLY A 76 -12.52 -10.69 -18.88
N GLN A 77 -12.37 -11.95 -18.43
CA GLN A 77 -12.01 -13.09 -19.29
C GLN A 77 -13.18 -14.08 -19.44
N ARG A 78 -13.72 -14.54 -18.32
CA ARG A 78 -14.84 -15.47 -18.26
C ARG A 78 -16.19 -14.76 -18.34
N GLU A 79 -16.28 -13.65 -17.60
CA GLU A 79 -17.47 -12.81 -17.51
C GLU A 79 -17.04 -11.33 -17.57
N SER A 80 -17.97 -10.44 -17.92
CA SER A 80 -17.68 -9.01 -17.88
C SER A 80 -17.47 -8.55 -16.43
N THR A 81 -16.55 -7.58 -16.20
CA THR A 81 -16.37 -6.96 -14.90
C THR A 81 -17.68 -6.39 -14.35
N LYS A 82 -18.57 -5.91 -15.22
CA LYS A 82 -19.90 -5.41 -14.83
C LYS A 82 -20.79 -6.48 -14.23
N ASP A 83 -20.86 -7.67 -14.85
CA ASP A 83 -21.71 -8.76 -14.35
C ASP A 83 -21.18 -9.30 -13.04
N ILE A 84 -19.85 -9.48 -12.93
CA ILE A 84 -19.18 -9.87 -11.69
C ILE A 84 -19.47 -8.84 -10.59
N ALA A 85 -19.39 -7.53 -10.88
CA ALA A 85 -19.68 -6.47 -9.91
C ALA A 85 -21.12 -6.55 -9.39
N GLY A 86 -22.10 -6.75 -10.28
CA GLY A 86 -23.50 -6.89 -9.89
C GLY A 86 -23.76 -8.11 -9.00
N VAL A 87 -23.16 -9.25 -9.34
CA VAL A 87 -23.28 -10.50 -8.53
C VAL A 87 -22.61 -10.32 -7.17
N LEU A 88 -21.36 -9.83 -7.13
CA LEU A 88 -20.67 -9.61 -5.87
C LEU A 88 -21.38 -8.60 -4.97
N GLY A 89 -21.91 -7.51 -5.56
CA GLY A 89 -22.67 -6.52 -4.80
C GLY A 89 -24.00 -7.03 -4.26
N SER A 90 -24.57 -8.11 -4.85
CA SER A 90 -25.78 -8.76 -4.31
C SER A 90 -25.49 -9.75 -3.18
N TYR A 91 -24.25 -10.21 -3.03
CA TYR A 91 -23.83 -11.20 -2.04
C TYR A 91 -23.05 -10.62 -0.88
N TYR A 92 -22.35 -9.52 -1.10
CA TYR A 92 -21.36 -8.96 -0.16
C TYR A 92 -21.63 -7.48 0.13
N ASP A 93 -21.21 -7.04 1.31
CA ASP A 93 -21.35 -5.66 1.76
C ASP A 93 -20.14 -4.79 1.41
N MET A 94 -19.02 -5.37 0.99
CA MET A 94 -17.80 -4.66 0.59
C MET A 94 -16.95 -5.53 -0.34
N ILE A 95 -16.34 -4.91 -1.35
CA ILE A 95 -15.40 -5.55 -2.27
C ILE A 95 -14.00 -4.99 -2.05
N ILE A 96 -13.04 -5.85 -1.74
CA ILE A 96 -11.61 -5.54 -1.72
C ILE A 96 -11.01 -6.14 -2.99
N ALA A 97 -10.53 -5.29 -3.90
CA ALA A 97 -10.08 -5.71 -5.21
C ALA A 97 -8.58 -5.47 -5.40
N ARG A 98 -7.86 -6.53 -5.77
CA ARG A 98 -6.48 -6.47 -6.25
C ARG A 98 -6.48 -6.90 -7.71
N VAL A 99 -6.47 -5.92 -8.60
CA VAL A 99 -6.64 -6.09 -10.05
C VAL A 99 -5.55 -5.35 -10.80
N TYR A 100 -5.17 -5.84 -11.97
CA TYR A 100 -4.12 -5.16 -12.74
C TYR A 100 -4.63 -3.84 -13.33
N GLU A 101 -5.78 -3.85 -14.03
CA GLU A 101 -6.29 -2.68 -14.71
C GLU A 101 -7.13 -1.78 -13.78
N PRO A 102 -6.77 -0.49 -13.62
CA PRO A 102 -7.55 0.44 -12.78
C PRO A 102 -9.00 0.65 -13.26
N THR A 103 -9.26 0.43 -14.54
CA THR A 103 -10.61 0.52 -15.12
C THR A 103 -11.58 -0.49 -14.52
N ASP A 104 -11.08 -1.67 -14.11
CA ASP A 104 -11.92 -2.67 -13.43
C ASP A 104 -12.39 -2.17 -12.06
N LEU A 105 -11.55 -1.43 -11.33
CA LEU A 105 -11.95 -0.80 -10.06
C LEU A 105 -13.08 0.21 -10.25
N VAL A 106 -13.01 0.99 -11.33
CA VAL A 106 -14.06 1.96 -11.67
C VAL A 106 -15.37 1.24 -11.98
N VAL A 107 -15.33 0.17 -12.78
CA VAL A 107 -16.53 -0.62 -13.10
C VAL A 107 -17.09 -1.28 -11.83
N LEU A 108 -16.25 -1.87 -10.99
CA LEU A 108 -16.67 -2.46 -9.71
C LEU A 108 -17.36 -1.42 -8.83
N SER A 109 -16.80 -0.22 -8.68
CA SER A 109 -17.37 0.84 -7.84
C SER A 109 -18.73 1.36 -8.36
N GLN A 110 -18.90 1.43 -9.70
CA GLN A 110 -20.13 1.94 -10.31
C GLN A 110 -21.25 0.92 -10.37
N GLN A 111 -20.95 -0.37 -10.41
CA GLN A 111 -21.93 -1.42 -10.71
C GLN A 111 -22.26 -2.32 -9.52
N SER A 112 -21.42 -2.38 -8.49
CA SER A 112 -21.65 -3.29 -7.35
C SER A 112 -22.69 -2.78 -6.35
N GLY A 113 -22.86 -1.46 -6.22
CA GLY A 113 -23.75 -0.88 -5.20
C GLY A 113 -23.21 -1.02 -3.76
N VAL A 114 -21.95 -1.43 -3.57
CA VAL A 114 -21.27 -1.56 -2.27
C VAL A 114 -19.91 -0.87 -2.30
N PRO A 115 -19.32 -0.52 -1.14
CA PRO A 115 -17.98 0.05 -1.08
C PRO A 115 -16.93 -0.84 -1.75
N VAL A 116 -16.02 -0.21 -2.51
CA VAL A 116 -14.89 -0.87 -3.17
C VAL A 116 -13.58 -0.28 -2.66
N VAL A 117 -12.64 -1.16 -2.29
CA VAL A 117 -11.29 -0.82 -1.85
C VAL A 117 -10.27 -1.32 -2.87
N ASN A 118 -9.46 -0.41 -3.39
CA ASN A 118 -8.27 -0.75 -4.18
C ASN A 118 -7.18 -1.31 -3.25
N ALA A 119 -7.02 -2.62 -3.28
CA ALA A 119 -5.99 -3.31 -2.51
C ALA A 119 -4.67 -3.49 -3.29
N LEU A 120 -4.63 -3.15 -4.52
CA LEU A 120 -3.53 -2.90 -5.46
C LEU A 120 -4.07 -2.87 -6.88
N SER A 121 -3.60 -1.93 -7.68
CA SER A 121 -3.74 -1.91 -9.13
C SER A 121 -2.39 -1.60 -9.79
N LYS A 122 -2.35 -1.57 -11.12
CA LYS A 122 -1.15 -1.18 -11.89
C LYS A 122 -0.63 0.22 -11.48
N THR A 123 -1.52 1.14 -11.12
CA THR A 123 -1.19 2.54 -10.89
C THR A 123 -1.03 2.93 -9.43
N GLU A 124 -1.71 2.24 -8.51
CA GLU A 124 -1.72 2.60 -7.08
C GLU A 124 -1.88 1.39 -6.15
N HIS A 125 -1.42 1.57 -4.90
CA HIS A 125 -1.62 0.63 -3.80
C HIS A 125 -2.11 1.35 -2.52
N PRO A 126 -3.34 1.93 -2.52
CA PRO A 126 -3.83 2.77 -1.43
C PRO A 126 -3.79 2.12 -0.06
N ALA A 127 -4.25 0.87 0.04
CA ALA A 127 -4.31 0.14 1.31
C ALA A 127 -2.93 -0.11 1.95
N GLN A 128 -1.87 -0.22 1.13
CA GLN A 128 -0.50 -0.31 1.63
C GLN A 128 0.01 1.07 2.05
N ALA A 129 -0.05 2.04 1.15
CA ALA A 129 0.52 3.36 1.39
C ALA A 129 -0.09 4.06 2.62
N LEU A 130 -1.40 3.91 2.87
CA LEU A 130 -2.05 4.40 4.09
C LEU A 130 -1.51 3.74 5.35
N ALA A 131 -1.27 2.42 5.33
CA ALA A 131 -0.64 1.73 6.45
C ALA A 131 0.82 2.15 6.68
N ASP A 132 1.52 2.50 5.60
CA ASP A 132 2.89 3.03 5.67
C ASP A 132 2.92 4.41 6.32
N ILE A 133 2.02 5.31 5.90
CA ILE A 133 1.86 6.63 6.52
C ILE A 133 1.49 6.50 8.01
N PHE A 134 0.59 5.59 8.37
CA PHE A 134 0.29 5.30 9.78
C PHE A 134 1.55 4.84 10.54
N THR A 135 2.34 3.95 9.95
CA THR A 135 3.57 3.43 10.55
C THR A 135 4.61 4.53 10.77
N MET A 136 4.78 5.43 9.79
CA MET A 136 5.63 6.61 9.91
C MET A 136 5.13 7.55 10.99
N SER A 137 3.82 7.86 11.00
CA SER A 137 3.18 8.72 12.01
C SER A 137 3.34 8.19 13.41
N GLU A 138 3.18 6.87 13.60
CA GLU A 138 3.39 6.21 14.88
C GLU A 138 4.85 6.28 15.33
N TYR A 139 5.80 6.02 14.45
CA TYR A 139 7.22 6.00 14.77
C TYR A 139 7.76 7.40 15.12
N PHE A 140 7.36 8.41 14.36
CA PHE A 140 7.80 9.79 14.55
C PHE A 140 6.83 10.64 15.41
N HIS A 141 5.86 10.01 16.09
CA HIS A 141 4.92 10.68 17.00
C HIS A 141 4.12 11.81 16.32
N ASN A 142 3.50 11.52 15.20
CA ASN A 142 2.70 12.44 14.38
C ASN A 142 3.48 13.68 13.89
N PRO A 143 4.48 13.47 13.04
CA PRO A 143 5.35 14.54 12.57
C PRO A 143 4.58 15.54 11.70
N VAL A 144 4.87 16.82 11.88
CA VAL A 144 4.34 17.89 11.00
C VAL A 144 5.05 17.85 9.63
N THR A 145 6.32 17.52 9.64
CA THR A 145 7.15 17.38 8.41
C THR A 145 7.94 16.09 8.48
N LEU A 146 8.09 15.43 7.35
CA LEU A 146 8.88 14.20 7.20
C LEU A 146 9.41 14.13 5.78
N HIS A 147 10.62 13.60 5.60
CA HIS A 147 11.20 13.36 4.28
C HIS A 147 11.28 11.85 4.01
N LEU A 148 10.39 11.37 3.14
CA LEU A 148 10.39 10.02 2.62
C LEU A 148 11.27 9.96 1.35
N VAL A 149 12.33 9.18 1.40
CA VAL A 149 13.17 8.88 0.24
C VAL A 149 12.90 7.45 -0.21
N TYR A 150 12.32 7.33 -1.41
CA TYR A 150 11.99 6.06 -2.04
C TYR A 150 13.07 5.67 -3.04
N VAL A 151 13.72 4.53 -2.85
CA VAL A 151 14.78 4.03 -3.73
C VAL A 151 14.24 2.91 -4.60
N GLY A 152 14.00 3.22 -5.87
CA GLY A 152 13.35 2.30 -6.81
C GLY A 152 12.82 3.00 -8.05
N ASP A 153 11.73 2.48 -8.60
CA ASP A 153 11.00 3.06 -9.72
C ASP A 153 9.73 3.79 -9.29
N ALA A 154 9.14 4.53 -10.21
CA ALA A 154 7.82 5.15 -10.05
C ALA A 154 6.72 4.09 -10.05
N SER A 155 6.79 3.16 -9.10
CA SER A 155 5.84 2.05 -8.93
C SER A 155 4.47 2.54 -8.43
N ASN A 156 3.49 1.64 -8.41
CA ASN A 156 2.17 1.92 -7.84
C ASN A 156 2.21 2.27 -6.34
N THR A 157 3.10 1.64 -5.57
CA THR A 157 3.32 1.97 -4.14
C THR A 157 3.96 3.35 -4.01
N ALA A 158 5.00 3.64 -4.81
CA ALA A 158 5.65 4.94 -4.84
C ALA A 158 4.66 6.06 -5.22
N GLN A 159 3.78 5.82 -6.21
CA GLN A 159 2.75 6.77 -6.62
C GLN A 159 1.77 7.09 -5.50
N SER A 160 1.27 6.06 -4.80
CA SER A 160 0.35 6.26 -3.67
C SER A 160 1.03 6.99 -2.51
N LEU A 161 2.30 6.69 -2.22
CA LEU A 161 3.07 7.39 -1.19
C LEU A 161 3.33 8.85 -1.56
N LEU A 162 3.66 9.14 -2.83
CA LEU A 162 3.83 10.52 -3.32
C LEU A 162 2.55 11.34 -3.08
N PHE A 163 1.39 10.84 -3.50
CA PHE A 163 0.12 11.55 -3.29
C PHE A 163 -0.18 11.79 -1.80
N LEU A 164 0.07 10.83 -0.94
CA LEU A 164 -0.14 10.98 0.51
C LEU A 164 0.86 11.96 1.14
N CYS A 165 2.11 11.95 0.72
CA CYS A 165 3.10 12.94 1.18
C CYS A 165 2.67 14.35 0.78
N ASP A 166 2.23 14.57 -0.47
CA ASP A 166 1.74 15.86 -0.93
C ASP A 166 0.53 16.35 -0.11
N GLN A 167 -0.43 15.46 0.18
CA GLN A 167 -1.60 15.80 1.00
C GLN A 167 -1.25 16.18 2.44
N LEU A 168 -0.22 15.55 3.00
CA LEU A 168 0.23 15.79 4.38
C LEU A 168 1.27 16.91 4.51
N GLY A 169 1.74 17.48 3.38
CA GLY A 169 2.83 18.46 3.38
C GLY A 169 4.20 17.84 3.72
N TRP A 170 4.35 16.53 3.53
CA TRP A 170 5.63 15.84 3.70
C TRP A 170 6.44 15.88 2.41
N GLN A 171 7.76 15.78 2.55
CA GLN A 171 8.65 15.70 1.39
C GLN A 171 8.72 14.26 0.87
N PHE A 172 8.65 14.12 -0.46
CA PHE A 172 8.89 12.85 -1.15
C PHE A 172 10.00 13.02 -2.16
N THR A 173 10.95 12.08 -2.20
CA THR A 173 12.00 12.02 -3.23
C THR A 173 12.14 10.58 -3.70
N LEU A 174 11.95 10.35 -5.00
CA LEU A 174 12.28 9.08 -5.63
C LEU A 174 13.73 9.13 -6.13
N ILE A 175 14.52 8.14 -5.76
CA ILE A 175 15.89 7.93 -6.24
C ILE A 175 15.93 6.66 -7.09
N GLY A 176 16.31 6.81 -8.35
CA GLY A 176 16.38 5.67 -9.27
C GLY A 176 16.91 6.07 -10.65
N PRO A 177 16.93 5.15 -11.62
CA PRO A 177 17.33 5.47 -12.99
C PRO A 177 16.33 6.42 -13.66
N GLU A 178 16.80 7.40 -14.41
CA GLU A 178 16.01 8.49 -15.01
C GLU A 178 14.79 8.00 -15.80
N GLN A 179 14.92 6.91 -16.54
CA GLN A 179 13.82 6.34 -17.33
C GLN A 179 12.64 5.77 -16.51
N TYR A 180 12.79 5.67 -15.19
CA TYR A 180 11.78 5.18 -14.25
C TYR A 180 11.36 6.25 -13.25
N HIS A 181 11.58 7.52 -13.57
CA HIS A 181 11.21 8.67 -12.75
C HIS A 181 9.75 9.07 -12.89
N PHE A 182 9.20 9.68 -11.85
CA PHE A 182 8.09 10.60 -12.00
C PHE A 182 8.55 11.88 -12.70
N PRO A 183 7.66 12.62 -13.35
CA PRO A 183 8.01 13.91 -13.96
C PRO A 183 8.58 14.94 -12.96
N THR A 184 8.20 14.79 -11.70
CA THR A 184 8.64 15.62 -10.55
C THR A 184 9.05 14.71 -9.40
N HIS A 185 9.72 15.26 -8.37
CA HIS A 185 10.08 14.52 -7.14
C HIS A 185 11.06 13.35 -7.34
N SER A 186 11.81 13.35 -8.45
CA SER A 186 12.72 12.26 -8.78
C SER A 186 14.14 12.78 -9.04
N THR A 187 15.14 11.95 -8.74
CA THR A 187 16.54 12.22 -8.97
C THR A 187 17.35 10.94 -9.14
N THR A 188 18.50 11.03 -9.79
CA THR A 188 19.52 9.96 -9.82
C THR A 188 20.55 10.10 -8.69
N ASP A 189 20.48 11.19 -7.90
CA ASP A 189 21.50 11.54 -6.91
C ASP A 189 21.27 10.82 -5.58
N LEU A 190 22.13 9.85 -5.30
CA LEU A 190 22.12 9.08 -4.04
C LEU A 190 22.47 9.94 -2.80
N VAL A 191 23.06 11.13 -2.96
CA VAL A 191 23.36 12.04 -1.84
C VAL A 191 22.09 12.47 -1.13
N LYS A 192 20.94 12.49 -1.80
CA LYS A 192 19.64 12.79 -1.21
C LYS A 192 19.22 11.82 -0.09
N LEU A 193 19.81 10.63 0.00
CA LEU A 193 19.61 9.73 1.13
C LEU A 193 20.04 10.34 2.48
N THR A 194 21.00 11.27 2.50
CA THR A 194 21.45 11.94 3.73
C THR A 194 20.37 12.82 4.37
N GLU A 195 19.35 13.21 3.60
CA GLU A 195 18.23 14.04 4.04
C GLU A 195 17.03 13.20 4.56
N ALA A 196 17.07 11.87 4.35
CA ALA A 196 15.95 10.99 4.62
C ALA A 196 15.64 10.84 6.12
N ASP A 197 14.37 10.92 6.48
CA ASP A 197 13.81 10.41 7.75
C ASP A 197 13.34 8.97 7.56
N VAL A 198 12.83 8.65 6.38
CA VAL A 198 12.44 7.30 5.98
C VAL A 198 13.12 6.93 4.67
N VAL A 199 13.78 5.78 4.65
CA VAL A 199 14.27 5.14 3.43
C VAL A 199 13.35 3.98 3.10
N TYR A 200 12.74 4.04 1.92
CA TYR A 200 11.82 3.02 1.44
C TYR A 200 12.39 2.34 0.20
N THR A 201 12.34 1.02 0.15
CA THR A 201 12.66 0.26 -1.07
C THR A 201 11.49 -0.64 -1.46
N ASP A 202 11.44 -1.02 -2.72
CA ASP A 202 10.51 -1.99 -3.26
C ASP A 202 11.23 -2.89 -4.25
N THR A 203 10.60 -3.96 -4.69
CA THR A 203 11.15 -4.84 -5.71
C THR A 203 11.36 -4.09 -7.03
N TRP A 204 12.51 -4.28 -7.65
CA TRP A 204 12.81 -3.67 -8.95
C TRP A 204 12.04 -4.30 -10.12
N VAL A 205 11.47 -5.48 -9.89
CA VAL A 205 10.67 -6.21 -10.87
C VAL A 205 9.30 -6.45 -10.26
N SER A 206 8.36 -5.59 -10.61
CA SER A 206 6.97 -5.70 -10.20
C SER A 206 6.22 -6.76 -11.00
N MET A 207 5.03 -7.11 -10.53
CA MET A 207 4.16 -8.07 -11.21
C MET A 207 3.87 -7.64 -12.65
N GLY A 208 4.05 -8.58 -13.59
CA GLY A 208 3.86 -8.34 -15.03
C GLY A 208 5.11 -7.82 -15.75
N GLN A 209 6.23 -7.62 -15.02
CA GLN A 209 7.52 -7.17 -15.56
C GLN A 209 8.59 -8.27 -15.56
N GLU A 210 8.20 -9.51 -15.33
CA GLU A 210 9.13 -10.64 -15.17
C GLU A 210 10.02 -10.87 -16.41
N SER A 211 9.49 -10.57 -17.60
CA SER A 211 10.26 -10.61 -18.85
C SER A 211 11.38 -9.57 -18.94
N GLU A 212 11.28 -8.48 -18.18
CA GLU A 212 12.26 -7.40 -18.14
C GLU A 212 13.28 -7.55 -17.00
N ALA A 213 13.18 -8.62 -16.20
CA ALA A 213 13.92 -8.76 -14.94
C ALA A 213 15.42 -8.57 -15.08
N GLN A 214 16.04 -9.14 -16.12
CA GLN A 214 17.48 -9.01 -16.32
C GLN A 214 17.90 -7.57 -16.65
N ALA A 215 17.16 -6.89 -17.53
CA ALA A 215 17.45 -5.51 -17.91
C ALA A 215 17.22 -4.56 -16.73
N ARG A 216 16.10 -4.74 -16.00
CA ARG A 216 15.78 -3.93 -14.82
C ARG A 216 16.83 -4.10 -13.73
N ASN A 217 17.20 -5.32 -13.37
CA ASN A 217 18.23 -5.58 -12.36
C ASN A 217 19.59 -4.92 -12.73
N ALA A 218 19.98 -4.93 -14.01
CA ALA A 218 21.21 -4.28 -14.44
C ALA A 218 21.16 -2.75 -14.30
N VAL A 219 20.03 -2.13 -14.66
CA VAL A 219 19.85 -0.67 -14.60
C VAL A 219 19.69 -0.18 -13.16
N PHE A 220 19.03 -0.96 -12.29
CA PHE A 220 18.84 -0.59 -10.88
C PHE A 220 20.03 -0.97 -9.98
N ALA A 221 20.97 -1.80 -10.41
CA ALA A 221 22.14 -2.22 -9.62
C ALA A 221 22.90 -1.06 -8.92
N PRO A 222 23.11 0.13 -9.55
CA PRO A 222 23.73 1.28 -8.88
C PRO A 222 22.94 1.82 -7.67
N TYR A 223 21.64 1.51 -7.58
CA TYR A 223 20.72 1.98 -6.54
C TYR A 223 20.49 0.92 -5.45
N TYR A 224 21.27 -0.15 -5.46
CA TYR A 224 21.26 -1.17 -4.40
C TYR A 224 21.51 -0.55 -3.03
N LEU A 225 20.55 -0.68 -2.11
CA LEU A 225 20.67 -0.13 -0.76
C LEU A 225 21.60 -0.99 0.09
N SER A 226 22.89 -0.76 -0.05
CA SER A 226 23.93 -1.41 0.76
C SER A 226 23.95 -0.87 2.19
N THR A 227 24.53 -1.64 3.11
CA THR A 227 24.79 -1.20 4.50
C THR A 227 25.61 0.09 4.54
N LYS A 228 26.59 0.24 3.63
CA LYS A 228 27.40 1.46 3.52
C LYS A 228 26.54 2.66 3.11
N LEU A 229 25.64 2.48 2.14
CA LEU A 229 24.76 3.54 1.67
C LEU A 229 23.72 3.91 2.73
N PHE A 230 23.11 2.92 3.39
CA PHE A 230 22.17 3.16 4.49
C PHE A 230 22.82 3.86 5.71
N ALA A 231 24.12 3.66 5.93
CA ALA A 231 24.86 4.35 6.99
C ALA A 231 25.04 5.86 6.73
N THR A 232 24.84 6.34 5.50
CA THR A 232 24.89 7.79 5.18
C THR A 232 23.62 8.54 5.55
N THR A 233 22.52 7.84 5.85
CA THR A 233 21.23 8.45 6.24
C THR A 233 21.31 9.05 7.65
N LYS A 234 20.34 9.88 8.02
CA LYS A 234 20.22 10.37 9.41
C LYS A 234 20.28 9.21 10.41
N PRO A 235 20.89 9.36 11.58
CA PRO A 235 20.92 8.30 12.61
C PRO A 235 19.53 7.85 13.06
N SER A 236 18.54 8.74 13.00
CA SER A 236 17.12 8.48 13.32
C SER A 236 16.33 7.89 12.14
N ALA A 237 16.92 7.84 10.94
CA ALA A 237 16.20 7.35 9.76
C ALA A 237 15.84 5.88 9.90
N ILE A 238 14.60 5.54 9.51
CA ILE A 238 14.08 4.17 9.48
C ILE A 238 14.12 3.59 8.08
N PHE A 239 14.13 2.26 8.01
CA PHE A 239 14.00 1.50 6.77
C PHE A 239 12.63 0.82 6.68
N MET A 240 11.97 0.95 5.53
CA MET A 240 10.67 0.36 5.21
C MET A 240 10.69 -0.35 3.84
N ASN A 241 9.81 -1.34 3.68
CA ASN A 241 9.60 -2.07 2.42
C ASN A 241 8.23 -2.76 2.48
N ASP A 242 7.40 -2.65 1.46
CA ASP A 242 6.05 -3.23 1.45
C ASP A 242 6.01 -4.76 1.30
N MET A 243 7.19 -5.34 1.10
CA MET A 243 7.39 -6.79 0.94
C MET A 243 6.55 -7.42 -0.21
N PRO A 244 7.07 -8.43 -0.93
CA PRO A 244 8.22 -9.26 -0.56
C PRO A 244 9.55 -8.58 -0.82
N ILE A 245 10.42 -8.54 0.16
CA ILE A 245 11.78 -8.01 0.06
C ILE A 245 12.71 -9.06 -0.59
N ARG A 246 13.49 -8.64 -1.58
CA ARG A 246 14.49 -9.49 -2.24
C ARG A 246 15.89 -9.14 -1.75
N ARG A 247 16.27 -9.76 -0.64
CA ARG A 247 17.56 -9.58 0.02
C ARG A 247 18.70 -9.92 -0.94
N GLY A 248 19.69 -9.04 -1.05
CA GLY A 248 20.81 -9.15 -1.98
C GLY A 248 20.50 -8.72 -3.42
N ILE A 249 19.28 -8.23 -3.71
CA ILE A 249 18.90 -7.66 -5.01
C ILE A 249 18.66 -6.16 -4.89
N GLU A 250 17.60 -5.71 -4.19
CA GLU A 250 17.34 -4.28 -3.97
C GLU A 250 17.97 -3.75 -2.67
N VAL A 251 18.21 -4.61 -1.69
CA VAL A 251 18.70 -4.21 -0.37
C VAL A 251 19.57 -5.27 0.28
N ASP A 252 20.56 -4.85 1.07
CA ASP A 252 21.37 -5.72 1.90
C ASP A 252 20.53 -6.45 2.96
N ASP A 253 20.85 -7.70 3.23
CA ASP A 253 20.28 -8.45 4.35
C ASP A 253 20.51 -7.75 5.70
N ALA A 254 21.69 -7.16 5.86
CA ALA A 254 22.05 -6.42 7.08
C ALA A 254 21.24 -5.12 7.25
N VAL A 255 20.77 -4.48 6.17
CA VAL A 255 19.84 -3.34 6.23
C VAL A 255 18.45 -3.81 6.63
N ALA A 256 17.96 -4.86 5.97
CA ALA A 256 16.65 -5.43 6.26
C ALA A 256 16.52 -5.96 7.70
N ASN A 257 17.62 -6.40 8.30
CA ASN A 257 17.71 -6.88 9.71
C ASN A 257 18.24 -5.80 10.67
N ASN A 258 18.46 -4.57 10.23
CA ASN A 258 18.95 -3.48 11.07
C ASN A 258 17.94 -3.12 12.17
N PRO A 259 18.33 -2.72 13.38
CA PRO A 259 17.40 -2.20 14.40
C PRO A 259 16.51 -1.04 13.94
N ARG A 260 16.94 -0.28 12.93
CA ARG A 260 16.15 0.79 12.29
C ARG A 260 15.19 0.28 11.20
N SER A 261 15.19 -1.02 10.89
CA SER A 261 14.24 -1.64 9.97
C SER A 261 12.94 -1.94 10.70
N ILE A 262 11.85 -1.41 10.21
CA ILE A 262 10.51 -1.58 10.82
C ILE A 262 9.53 -2.32 9.91
N ILE A 263 10.05 -3.12 8.95
CA ILE A 263 9.25 -3.82 7.92
C ILE A 263 8.16 -4.73 8.51
N TYR A 264 8.39 -5.37 9.65
CA TYR A 264 7.38 -6.23 10.29
C TYR A 264 6.30 -5.41 11.01
N ARG A 265 6.68 -4.29 11.66
CA ARG A 265 5.71 -3.35 12.22
C ARG A 265 4.84 -2.71 11.14
N GLN A 266 5.46 -2.37 10.00
CA GLN A 266 4.78 -1.90 8.80
C GLN A 266 3.74 -2.93 8.31
N ALA A 267 4.12 -4.19 8.25
CA ALA A 267 3.21 -5.27 7.85
C ALA A 267 2.05 -5.48 8.84
N GLU A 268 2.32 -5.40 10.14
CA GLU A 268 1.32 -5.48 11.21
C GLU A 268 0.31 -4.32 11.15
N ASN A 269 0.80 -3.11 10.96
CA ASN A 269 -0.01 -1.89 10.93
C ASN A 269 -1.04 -1.85 9.80
N ARG A 270 -0.92 -2.72 8.80
CA ARG A 270 -1.95 -2.93 7.78
C ARG A 270 -3.28 -3.33 8.38
N ILE A 271 -3.29 -4.17 9.43
CA ILE A 271 -4.52 -4.63 10.07
C ILE A 271 -5.27 -3.45 10.65
N TYR A 272 -4.62 -2.63 11.45
CA TYR A 272 -5.26 -1.50 12.16
C TYR A 272 -5.71 -0.40 11.21
N MET A 273 -4.91 -0.07 10.20
CA MET A 273 -5.32 0.90 9.18
C MET A 273 -6.50 0.38 8.34
N GLN A 274 -6.51 -0.91 8.00
CA GLN A 274 -7.63 -1.52 7.29
C GLN A 274 -8.90 -1.56 8.15
N MET A 275 -8.80 -1.77 9.46
CA MET A 275 -9.93 -1.62 10.39
C MET A 275 -10.51 -0.21 10.35
N ALA A 276 -9.67 0.82 10.38
CA ALA A 276 -10.10 2.22 10.30
C ALA A 276 -10.79 2.55 8.96
N ILE A 277 -10.25 2.03 7.85
CA ILE A 277 -10.84 2.19 6.51
C ILE A 277 -12.19 1.49 6.42
N ILE A 278 -12.30 0.24 6.88
CA ILE A 278 -13.54 -0.56 6.85
C ILE A 278 -14.61 0.12 7.70
N GLU A 279 -14.28 0.55 8.93
CA GLU A 279 -15.21 1.25 9.80
C GLU A 279 -15.74 2.53 9.14
N HIS A 280 -14.85 3.35 8.57
CA HIS A 280 -15.25 4.55 7.83
C HIS A 280 -16.21 4.23 6.68
N LEU A 281 -15.89 3.23 5.86
CA LEU A 281 -16.71 2.83 4.72
C LEU A 281 -18.09 2.29 5.10
N PHE A 282 -18.25 1.70 6.28
CA PHE A 282 -19.54 1.22 6.76
C PHE A 282 -20.33 2.28 7.54
N THR A 283 -19.69 3.28 8.13
CA THR A 283 -20.37 4.28 8.97
C THR A 283 -20.68 5.59 8.25
N GLN A 284 -20.00 5.88 7.13
CA GLN A 284 -20.16 7.13 6.35
C GLN A 284 -20.95 6.92 5.04
N GLN A 285 -21.88 5.97 5.03
CA GLN A 285 -22.76 5.71 3.87
C GLN A 285 -23.86 6.74 3.72
#